data_aa4408caafd53a0e1683e3512fc2a2be
#
_entry.id   aa4408caafd53a0e1683e3512fc2a2be
#
_cell.length_a   1.000
_cell.length_b   1.000
_cell.length_c   1.000
_cell.angle_alpha   90.00
_cell.angle_beta   90.00
_cell.angle_gamma   90.00
#
_symmetry.space_group_name_H-M   'P 1'
#
loop_
_entity.id
_entity.type
_entity.pdbx_description
1 polymer ?
#
loop_
_entity_poly.entity_id
_entity_poly.type
_entity_poly.pdbx_seq_one_letter_code
_entity_poly.pdbx_strand_id
1 'polypeptide(L)'
;MLGVISGCVLSSIFTHLFHVNGAIMPYSQALYYSGYQYLSLQNIFIGAIILASSGAVMDLGMDVAAGMEEIVYHKPDIPRNELIRSGIRIGQSVVGTMTTTLLLAYSGGYLTLMMTFAAQGTSPIDFINNPYVASEAVKTLIGSFALVLVAPFTAIAGGIIYKLKA
;
A
#
# COMPACT_ATOMS: atom_id res chain seq x y z
N MET A 1 -1.69 -1.48 -13.27
CA MET A 1 -0.26 -1.35 -13.60
C MET A 1 0.33 -0.03 -13.09
N LEU A 2 -0.16 1.14 -13.52
CA LEU A 2 0.36 2.45 -13.06
C LEU A 2 0.36 2.63 -11.54
N GLY A 3 -0.69 2.15 -10.85
CA GLY A 3 -0.77 2.19 -9.39
C GLY A 3 0.30 1.38 -8.68
N VAL A 4 0.63 0.19 -9.19
CA VAL A 4 1.71 -0.64 -8.63
C VAL A 4 3.07 0.03 -8.86
N ILE A 5 3.30 0.61 -10.03
CA ILE A 5 4.53 1.35 -10.34
C ILE A 5 4.69 2.55 -9.39
N SER A 6 3.62 3.33 -9.15
CA SER A 6 3.67 4.43 -8.19
C SER A 6 3.96 3.95 -6.76
N GLY A 7 3.40 2.81 -6.36
CA GLY A 7 3.71 2.17 -5.09
C GLY A 7 5.18 1.73 -4.97
N CYS A 8 5.76 1.18 -6.05
CA CYS A 8 7.18 0.83 -6.10
C CYS A 8 8.08 2.06 -5.94
N VAL A 9 7.78 3.13 -6.66
CA VAL A 9 8.54 4.38 -6.59
C VAL A 9 8.48 4.97 -5.19
N LEU A 10 7.28 5.07 -4.59
CA LEU A 10 7.11 5.54 -3.22
C LEU A 10 7.86 4.66 -2.22
N SER A 11 7.71 3.35 -2.32
CA SER A 11 8.41 2.40 -1.44
C SER A 11 9.92 2.61 -1.49
N SER A 12 10.48 2.76 -2.69
CA SER A 12 11.91 3.03 -2.87
C SER A 12 12.32 4.36 -2.25
N ILE A 13 11.59 5.45 -2.53
CA ILE A 13 11.87 6.79 -2.00
C ILE A 13 11.82 6.80 -0.46
N PHE A 14 10.74 6.29 0.11
CA PHE A 14 10.58 6.30 1.57
C PHE A 14 11.59 5.39 2.28
N THR A 15 11.91 4.22 1.73
CA THR A 15 12.91 3.32 2.31
C THR A 15 14.29 3.98 2.33
N HIS A 16 14.67 4.70 1.27
CA HIS A 16 15.90 5.46 1.25
C HIS A 16 15.88 6.69 2.17
N LEU A 17 14.77 7.43 2.19
CA LEU A 17 14.62 8.65 3.00
C LEU A 17 14.69 8.35 4.51
N PHE A 18 14.05 7.27 4.94
CA PHE A 18 14.05 6.84 6.35
C PHE A 18 15.25 5.96 6.71
N HIS A 19 16.20 5.73 5.79
CA HIS A 19 17.36 4.85 6.00
C HIS A 19 16.97 3.48 6.59
N VAL A 20 15.83 2.93 6.15
CA VAL A 20 15.33 1.66 6.68
C VAL A 20 16.21 0.52 6.17
N ASN A 21 16.97 -0.06 7.08
CA ASN A 21 17.74 -1.26 6.79
C ASN A 21 16.82 -2.48 6.89
N GLY A 22 16.75 -3.32 5.86
CA GLY A 22 15.93 -4.55 5.87
C GLY A 22 16.27 -5.55 6.99
N ALA A 23 17.34 -5.32 7.74
CA ALA A 23 17.73 -6.08 8.93
C ALA A 23 16.70 -6.04 10.08
N ILE A 24 15.68 -5.17 9.97
CA ILE A 24 14.60 -5.01 10.94
C ILE A 24 13.47 -6.03 10.72
N MET A 25 13.49 -6.80 9.64
CA MET A 25 12.48 -7.84 9.41
C MET A 25 12.69 -9.05 10.33
N PRO A 26 11.62 -9.73 10.77
CA PRO A 26 11.74 -10.99 11.50
C PRO A 26 12.64 -11.96 10.74
N TYR A 27 13.53 -12.65 11.47
CA TYR A 27 14.48 -13.62 10.92
C TYR A 27 15.56 -13.09 9.95
N SER A 28 15.59 -11.80 9.62
CA SER A 28 16.59 -11.21 8.72
C SER A 28 18.02 -11.35 9.27
N GLN A 29 18.19 -11.18 10.57
CA GLN A 29 19.48 -11.37 11.25
C GLN A 29 19.92 -12.85 11.20
N ALA A 30 19.01 -13.79 11.45
CA ALA A 30 19.30 -15.20 11.35
C ALA A 30 19.76 -15.58 9.92
N LEU A 31 19.11 -15.03 8.91
CA LEU A 31 19.47 -15.23 7.51
C LEU A 31 20.88 -14.68 7.22
N TYR A 32 21.18 -13.49 7.71
CA TYR A 32 22.49 -12.87 7.54
C TYR A 32 23.63 -13.69 8.17
N TYR A 33 23.42 -14.18 9.41
CA TYR A 33 24.42 -15.00 10.12
C TYR A 33 24.52 -16.43 9.59
N SER A 34 23.53 -16.92 8.84
CA SER A 34 23.56 -18.23 8.19
C SER A 34 24.36 -18.28 6.90
N GLY A 35 25.11 -17.21 6.57
CA GLY A 35 25.99 -17.18 5.40
C GLY A 35 25.39 -16.53 4.15
N TYR A 36 24.15 -16.02 4.22
CA TYR A 36 23.47 -15.36 3.10
C TYR A 36 23.72 -13.83 3.07
N GLN A 37 24.94 -13.40 3.35
CA GLN A 37 25.35 -12.00 3.45
C GLN A 37 25.27 -11.24 2.12
N TYR A 38 25.20 -11.94 0.99
CA TYR A 38 25.05 -11.36 -0.35
C TYR A 38 23.64 -10.88 -0.66
N LEU A 39 22.66 -11.23 0.18
CA LEU A 39 21.28 -10.78 -0.01
C LEU A 39 21.09 -9.35 0.45
N SER A 40 20.54 -8.52 -0.45
CA SER A 40 20.15 -7.15 -0.10
C SER A 40 18.85 -7.16 0.72
N LEU A 41 18.96 -7.11 2.05
CA LEU A 41 17.82 -7.08 2.96
C LEU A 41 16.92 -5.86 2.70
N GLN A 42 17.49 -4.74 2.24
CA GLN A 42 16.74 -3.56 1.87
C GLN A 42 15.83 -3.81 0.66
N ASN A 43 16.33 -4.48 -0.38
CA ASN A 43 15.52 -4.83 -1.55
C ASN A 43 14.42 -5.83 -1.21
N ILE A 44 14.70 -6.77 -0.31
CA ILE A 44 13.68 -7.72 0.20
C ILE A 44 12.59 -6.95 0.96
N PHE A 45 12.96 -5.97 1.77
CA PHE A 45 12.01 -5.11 2.48
C PHE A 45 11.10 -4.32 1.53
N ILE A 46 11.68 -3.71 0.48
CA ILE A 46 10.92 -3.02 -0.56
C ILE A 46 9.97 -3.99 -1.27
N GLY A 47 10.47 -5.17 -1.64
CA GLY A 47 9.64 -6.22 -2.25
C GLY A 47 8.47 -6.66 -1.36
N ALA A 48 8.69 -6.79 -0.06
CA ALA A 48 7.64 -7.14 0.89
C ALA A 48 6.55 -6.06 0.97
N ILE A 49 6.92 -4.77 0.94
CA ILE A 49 5.95 -3.66 0.91
C ILE A 49 5.10 -3.72 -0.36
N ILE A 50 5.75 -3.91 -1.51
CA ILE A 50 5.08 -3.97 -2.82
C ILE A 50 4.10 -5.13 -2.86
N LEU A 51 4.51 -6.32 -2.44
CA LEU A 51 3.65 -7.50 -2.40
C LEU A 51 2.46 -7.30 -1.47
N ALA A 52 2.70 -6.79 -0.26
CA ALA A 52 1.65 -6.59 0.73
C ALA A 52 0.61 -5.54 0.31
N SER A 53 1.02 -4.49 -0.39
CA SER A 53 0.10 -3.44 -0.85
C SER A 53 -0.54 -3.75 -2.21
N SER A 54 0.03 -4.65 -3.02
CA SER A 54 -0.42 -4.91 -4.39
C SER A 54 -1.86 -5.39 -4.49
N GLY A 55 -2.31 -6.24 -3.55
CA GLY A 55 -3.69 -6.71 -3.48
C GLY A 55 -4.68 -5.55 -3.33
N ALA A 56 -4.51 -4.75 -2.31
CA ALA A 56 -5.38 -3.60 -2.04
C ALA A 56 -5.35 -2.55 -3.18
N VAL A 57 -4.19 -2.35 -3.80
CA VAL A 57 -4.03 -1.48 -4.99
C VAL A 57 -4.81 -2.01 -6.19
N MET A 58 -4.79 -3.33 -6.42
CA MET A 58 -5.57 -3.96 -7.49
C MET A 58 -7.06 -3.84 -7.23
N ASP A 59 -7.52 -4.17 -6.02
CA ASP A 59 -8.93 -4.14 -5.64
C ASP A 59 -9.51 -2.73 -5.82
N LEU A 60 -8.82 -1.71 -5.31
CA LEU A 60 -9.23 -0.32 -5.49
C LEU A 60 -9.29 0.08 -6.98
N GLY A 61 -8.30 -0.34 -7.77
CA GLY A 61 -8.29 -0.09 -9.20
C GLY A 61 -9.47 -0.73 -9.93
N MET A 62 -9.85 -1.95 -9.55
CA MET A 62 -11.02 -2.65 -10.08
C MET A 62 -12.33 -1.98 -9.68
N ASP A 63 -12.49 -1.60 -8.42
CA ASP A 63 -13.69 -0.94 -7.92
C ASP A 63 -13.93 0.40 -8.62
N VAL A 64 -12.89 1.21 -8.79
CA VAL A 64 -12.98 2.48 -9.52
C VAL A 64 -13.33 2.24 -11.00
N ALA A 65 -12.69 1.27 -11.64
CA ALA A 65 -12.93 0.97 -13.05
C ALA A 65 -14.36 0.44 -13.26
N ALA A 66 -14.83 -0.49 -12.43
CA ALA A 66 -16.19 -1.04 -12.50
C ALA A 66 -17.24 0.05 -12.26
N GLY A 67 -17.04 0.92 -11.28
CA GLY A 67 -17.94 2.03 -11.04
C GLY A 67 -17.99 3.04 -12.19
N MET A 68 -16.86 3.28 -12.86
CA MET A 68 -16.81 4.14 -14.06
C MET A 68 -17.50 3.47 -15.26
N GLU A 69 -17.35 2.17 -15.44
CA GLU A 69 -18.02 1.39 -16.49
C GLU A 69 -19.54 1.46 -16.35
N GLU A 70 -20.04 1.29 -15.14
CA GLU A 70 -21.47 1.41 -14.80
C GLU A 70 -22.02 2.80 -15.13
N ILE A 71 -21.28 3.85 -14.84
CA ILE A 71 -21.68 5.23 -15.20
C ILE A 71 -21.77 5.39 -16.73
N VAL A 72 -20.82 4.87 -17.49
CA VAL A 72 -20.82 4.95 -18.94
C VAL A 72 -21.97 4.12 -19.54
N TYR A 73 -22.29 2.97 -18.94
CA TYR A 73 -23.41 2.13 -19.36
C TYR A 73 -24.75 2.85 -19.25
N HIS A 74 -24.97 3.57 -18.15
CA HIS A 74 -26.21 4.33 -17.95
C HIS A 74 -26.23 5.69 -18.64
N LYS A 75 -25.08 6.29 -18.88
CA LYS A 75 -24.97 7.63 -19.52
C LYS A 75 -23.84 7.63 -20.55
N PRO A 76 -24.03 7.09 -21.75
CA PRO A 76 -23.00 7.00 -22.78
C PRO A 76 -22.42 8.36 -23.21
N ASP A 77 -23.25 9.42 -23.17
CA ASP A 77 -22.87 10.77 -23.60
C ASP A 77 -22.16 11.60 -22.52
N ILE A 78 -21.81 10.98 -21.38
CA ILE A 78 -21.14 11.70 -20.30
C ILE A 78 -19.80 12.33 -20.78
N PRO A 79 -19.54 13.63 -20.51
CA PRO A 79 -18.28 14.25 -20.89
C PRO A 79 -17.12 13.65 -20.11
N ARG A 80 -15.94 13.48 -20.76
CA ARG A 80 -14.75 12.86 -20.19
C ARG A 80 -14.37 13.43 -18.82
N ASN A 81 -14.43 14.75 -18.68
CA ASN A 81 -14.04 15.41 -17.41
C ASN A 81 -15.00 15.06 -16.26
N GLU A 82 -16.30 14.91 -16.56
CA GLU A 82 -17.30 14.50 -15.59
C GLU A 82 -17.11 13.04 -15.18
N LEU A 83 -16.79 12.16 -16.14
CA LEU A 83 -16.46 10.76 -15.87
C LEU A 83 -15.22 10.62 -14.98
N ILE A 84 -14.14 11.36 -15.26
CA ILE A 84 -12.93 11.38 -14.42
C ILE A 84 -13.26 11.86 -13.01
N ARG A 85 -14.03 12.93 -12.86
CA ARG A 85 -14.45 13.42 -11.54
C ARG A 85 -15.26 12.39 -10.77
N SER A 86 -16.16 11.68 -11.45
CA SER A 86 -16.94 10.62 -10.84
C SER A 86 -16.05 9.45 -10.40
N GLY A 87 -15.08 9.04 -11.22
CA GLY A 87 -14.09 8.03 -10.85
C GLY A 87 -13.25 8.42 -9.64
N ILE A 88 -12.83 9.68 -9.54
CA ILE A 88 -12.11 10.19 -8.36
C ILE A 88 -13.01 10.14 -7.11
N ARG A 89 -14.29 10.50 -7.20
CA ARG A 89 -15.22 10.42 -6.07
C ARG A 89 -15.46 8.99 -5.61
N ILE A 90 -15.60 8.04 -6.55
CA ILE A 90 -15.69 6.62 -6.23
C ILE A 90 -14.42 6.20 -5.48
N GLY A 91 -13.24 6.52 -6.02
CA GLY A 91 -11.97 6.20 -5.38
C GLY A 91 -11.84 6.79 -3.98
N GLN A 92 -12.26 8.03 -3.76
CA GLN A 92 -12.22 8.66 -2.44
C GLN A 92 -13.10 7.95 -1.39
N SER A 93 -14.27 7.45 -1.78
CA SER A 93 -15.13 6.69 -0.86
C SER A 93 -14.56 5.32 -0.53
N VAL A 94 -13.88 4.68 -1.47
CA VAL A 94 -13.29 3.33 -1.27
C VAL A 94 -11.96 3.40 -0.53
N VAL A 95 -11.12 4.41 -0.81
CA VAL A 95 -9.79 4.57 -0.17
C VAL A 95 -9.86 4.54 1.34
N GLY A 96 -10.85 5.22 1.94
CA GLY A 96 -11.01 5.25 3.40
C GLY A 96 -11.19 3.86 4.01
N THR A 97 -12.05 3.06 3.41
CA THR A 97 -12.33 1.69 3.84
C THR A 97 -11.13 0.77 3.63
N MET A 98 -10.50 0.85 2.45
CA MET A 98 -9.33 0.06 2.09
C MET A 98 -8.11 0.38 2.97
N THR A 99 -7.88 1.65 3.29
CA THR A 99 -6.80 2.06 4.20
C THR A 99 -6.99 1.49 5.61
N THR A 100 -8.23 1.49 6.12
CA THR A 100 -8.55 0.90 7.42
C THR A 100 -8.33 -0.62 7.41
N THR A 101 -8.75 -1.30 6.35
CA THR A 101 -8.53 -2.74 6.18
C THR A 101 -7.04 -3.08 6.12
N LEU A 102 -6.27 -2.28 5.40
CA LEU A 102 -4.81 -2.44 5.32
C LEU A 102 -4.15 -2.26 6.69
N LEU A 103 -4.54 -1.22 7.45
CA LEU A 103 -4.06 -0.99 8.80
C LEU A 103 -4.35 -2.19 9.72
N LEU A 104 -5.58 -2.71 9.68
CA LEU A 104 -5.97 -3.88 10.48
C LEU A 104 -5.21 -5.15 10.08
N ALA A 105 -5.00 -5.37 8.78
CA ALA A 105 -4.23 -6.51 8.30
C ALA A 105 -2.78 -6.48 8.80
N TYR A 106 -2.12 -5.32 8.72
CA TYR A 106 -0.77 -5.17 9.27
C TYR A 106 -0.74 -5.31 10.79
N SER A 107 -1.68 -4.68 11.51
CA SER A 107 -1.73 -4.80 12.98
C SER A 107 -2.01 -6.22 13.45
N GLY A 108 -2.82 -6.99 12.69
CA GLY A 108 -3.05 -8.41 12.96
C GLY A 108 -1.79 -9.26 12.87
N GLY A 109 -0.94 -9.02 11.87
CA GLY A 109 0.36 -9.68 11.75
C GLY A 109 1.33 -9.37 12.90
N TYR A 110 1.13 -8.25 13.58
CA TYR A 110 1.93 -7.80 14.72
C TYR A 110 1.44 -8.24 16.09
N LEU A 111 0.26 -8.86 16.14
CA LEU A 111 -0.39 -9.20 17.41
C LEU A 111 0.51 -10.03 18.32
N THR A 112 1.17 -11.05 17.77
CA THR A 112 2.10 -11.91 18.50
C THR A 112 3.30 -11.15 19.07
N LEU A 113 3.83 -10.19 18.33
CA LEU A 113 4.91 -9.33 18.79
C LEU A 113 4.43 -8.42 19.94
N MET A 114 3.24 -7.83 19.80
CA MET A 114 2.62 -7.02 20.86
C MET A 114 2.41 -7.82 22.14
N MET A 115 1.93 -9.07 22.02
CA MET A 115 1.76 -9.97 23.15
C MET A 115 3.09 -10.28 23.85
N THR A 116 4.17 -10.47 23.08
CA THR A 116 5.51 -10.73 23.63
C THR A 116 6.02 -9.52 24.42
N PHE A 117 5.87 -8.30 23.90
CA PHE A 117 6.27 -7.08 24.62
C PHE A 117 5.42 -6.86 25.86
N ALA A 118 4.11 -7.11 25.79
CA ALA A 118 3.23 -7.02 26.96
C ALA A 118 3.63 -8.03 28.05
N ALA A 119 3.95 -9.25 27.67
CA ALA A 119 4.42 -10.29 28.60
C ALA A 119 5.77 -9.94 29.26
N GLN A 120 6.63 -9.23 28.56
CA GLN A 120 7.93 -8.75 29.09
C GLN A 120 7.81 -7.47 29.92
N GLY A 121 6.63 -6.88 30.06
CA GLY A 121 6.42 -5.64 30.80
C GLY A 121 7.08 -4.43 30.14
N THR A 122 7.29 -4.44 28.84
CA THR A 122 7.92 -3.35 28.07
C THR A 122 7.07 -2.08 28.18
N SER A 123 7.71 -0.94 28.44
CA SER A 123 6.99 0.34 28.54
C SER A 123 6.39 0.74 27.17
N PRO A 124 5.24 1.45 27.13
CA PRO A 124 4.65 1.93 25.88
C PRO A 124 5.59 2.79 25.04
N ILE A 125 6.49 3.53 25.68
CA ILE A 125 7.49 4.37 25.01
C ILE A 125 8.53 3.51 24.31
N ASP A 126 9.04 2.48 24.98
CA ASP A 126 10.02 1.55 24.41
C ASP A 126 9.40 0.72 23.27
N PHE A 127 8.11 0.39 23.38
CA PHE A 127 7.36 -0.29 22.33
C PHE A 127 7.29 0.55 21.06
N ILE A 128 6.90 1.83 21.15
CA ILE A 128 6.79 2.73 19.98
C ILE A 128 8.16 2.99 19.35
N ASN A 129 9.22 3.09 20.17
CA ASN A 129 10.59 3.29 19.69
C ASN A 129 11.26 2.01 19.19
N ASN A 130 10.57 0.87 19.28
CA ASN A 130 11.12 -0.38 18.80
C ASN A 130 11.23 -0.38 17.25
N PRO A 131 12.41 -0.67 16.69
CA PRO A 131 12.63 -0.67 15.23
C PRO A 131 11.67 -1.56 14.46
N TYR A 132 11.25 -2.70 15.02
CA TYR A 132 10.28 -3.60 14.39
C TYR A 132 8.90 -2.92 14.24
N VAL A 133 8.43 -2.24 15.29
CA VAL A 133 7.16 -1.51 15.28
C VAL A 133 7.23 -0.33 14.31
N ALA A 134 8.33 0.42 14.34
CA ALA A 134 8.56 1.54 13.42
C ALA A 134 8.57 1.09 11.95
N SER A 135 9.19 -0.06 11.64
CA SER A 135 9.22 -0.59 10.26
C SER A 135 7.84 -0.94 9.73
N GLU A 136 6.96 -1.48 10.59
CA GLU A 136 5.58 -1.78 10.17
C GLU A 136 4.72 -0.52 10.02
N ALA A 137 4.91 0.46 10.89
CA ALA A 137 4.26 1.76 10.70
C ALA A 137 4.66 2.37 9.35
N VAL A 138 5.94 2.31 8.98
CA VAL A 138 6.44 2.78 7.67
C VAL A 138 5.81 1.98 6.52
N LYS A 139 5.75 0.65 6.61
CA LYS A 139 5.09 -0.19 5.58
C LYS A 139 3.63 0.20 5.40
N THR A 140 2.89 0.38 6.49
CA THR A 140 1.47 0.75 6.47
C THR A 140 1.27 2.13 5.83
N LEU A 141 2.10 3.10 6.18
CA LEU A 141 2.06 4.44 5.60
C LEU A 141 2.33 4.40 4.09
N ILE A 142 3.38 3.72 3.65
CA ILE A 142 3.72 3.61 2.23
C ILE A 142 2.57 2.94 1.45
N GLY A 143 2.02 1.83 1.98
CA GLY A 143 0.87 1.14 1.38
C GLY A 143 -0.36 2.04 1.27
N SER A 144 -0.66 2.82 2.30
CA SER A 144 -1.78 3.77 2.31
C SER A 144 -1.59 4.89 1.28
N PHE A 145 -0.39 5.45 1.15
CA PHE A 145 -0.09 6.44 0.12
C PHE A 145 -0.23 5.86 -1.30
N ALA A 146 0.20 4.62 -1.50
CA ALA A 146 0.02 3.93 -2.79
C ALA A 146 -1.47 3.82 -3.15
N LEU A 147 -2.34 3.47 -2.20
CA LEU A 147 -3.80 3.42 -2.41
C LEU A 147 -4.36 4.78 -2.80
N VAL A 148 -3.97 5.86 -2.11
CA VAL A 148 -4.47 7.22 -2.43
C VAL A 148 -4.11 7.62 -3.86
N LEU A 149 -2.93 7.24 -4.36
CA LEU A 149 -2.48 7.58 -5.71
C LEU A 149 -3.15 6.73 -6.81
N VAL A 150 -3.54 5.49 -6.51
CA VAL A 150 -4.18 4.60 -7.49
C VAL A 150 -5.52 5.15 -7.96
N ALA A 151 -6.34 5.72 -7.06
CA ALA A 151 -7.65 6.24 -7.38
C ALA A 151 -7.63 7.28 -8.53
N PRO A 152 -6.86 8.38 -8.46
CA PRO A 152 -6.78 9.35 -9.55
C PRO A 152 -6.16 8.76 -10.82
N PHE A 153 -5.15 7.89 -10.72
CA PHE A 153 -4.56 7.27 -11.91
C PHE A 153 -5.55 6.38 -12.64
N THR A 154 -6.32 5.56 -11.91
CA THR A 154 -7.34 4.71 -12.51
C THR A 154 -8.47 5.54 -13.11
N ALA A 155 -8.92 6.61 -12.43
CA ALA A 155 -9.95 7.50 -12.95
C ALA A 155 -9.53 8.21 -14.24
N ILE A 156 -8.29 8.69 -14.32
CA ILE A 156 -7.75 9.32 -15.54
C ILE A 156 -7.64 8.30 -16.67
N ALA A 157 -7.05 7.12 -16.40
CA ALA A 157 -6.90 6.07 -17.38
C ALA A 157 -8.27 5.58 -17.90
N GLY A 158 -9.23 5.34 -17.00
CA GLY A 158 -10.61 4.97 -17.35
C GLY A 158 -11.30 6.01 -18.20
N GLY A 159 -11.18 7.31 -17.85
CA GLY A 159 -11.73 8.41 -18.61
C GLY A 159 -11.16 8.52 -20.04
N ILE A 160 -9.92 8.06 -20.25
CA ILE A 160 -9.33 7.97 -21.60
C ILE A 160 -9.86 6.75 -22.35
N ILE A 161 -9.80 5.58 -21.73
CA ILE A 161 -10.11 4.29 -22.37
C ILE A 161 -11.59 4.19 -22.74
N TYR A 162 -12.50 4.53 -21.83
CA TYR A 162 -13.93 4.43 -22.09
C TYR A 162 -14.43 5.40 -23.16
N LYS A 163 -13.77 6.55 -23.34
CA LYS A 163 -14.10 7.50 -24.43
C LYS A 163 -13.42 7.20 -25.76
N LEU A 164 -12.40 6.35 -25.79
CA LEU A 164 -11.83 5.84 -27.05
C LEU A 164 -12.67 4.68 -27.63
N LYS A 165 -13.52 4.06 -26.80
CA LYS A 165 -14.32 2.90 -27.14
C LYS A 165 -15.78 3.24 -27.49
N ALA A 166 -16.21 4.46 -27.16
CA ALA A 166 -17.51 5.04 -27.52
C ALA A 166 -17.41 5.88 -28.80
#